data_f0c16ea1df061bbdc8d2956b52f56fae
#
_entry.id   f0c16ea1df061bbdc8d2956b52f56fae
#
_cell.length_a   1.000
_cell.length_b   1.000
_cell.length_c   1.000
_cell.angle_alpha   90.00
_cell.angle_beta   90.00
_cell.angle_gamma   90.00
#
_symmetry.space_group_name_H-M   'P 1'
#
loop_
_entity.id
_entity.type
_entity.pdbx_description
1 polymer ?
#
loop_
_entity_poly.entity_id
_entity_poly.type
_entity_poly.pdbx_seq_one_letter_code
_entity_poly.pdbx_strand_id
1 'polypeptide(L)'
;MEQFKTKKPSRFNTWCAMATFRLCDAEIEEQHHCNLIQGKGCSRKQFGHYVAQYPLSDEAVGMLIDAADNNMLFFFLEKTSFDISDDNEAEFVKKYGIVPLVRTGRMLSEQSELILVNGRDTALIGEYIRKHDLHYIAEETLFETGDTDFLKIYAATQQLCAETQEFLIINGKEDYVRIYATDKELDDDAYTELCRSASDDLVIFYLEHRLTCPTAKEFKFLLKRKNPQIIKVLDQCFDDFFDTEMLKLLLKENDDGLLQAFIETRAERNVPLPDEVWHSLFAAKARKELLKDTLRRFSLPSYLEVKLLLTENKELLDCYLKHGTLQNFGFAILLAQNDRGRLTDYLRSHRLQWQEECLLIDQKDNELLECYLTHHALSPFALGYRIKSSAFAEVLNIVQDIEDFDDMVLSALLFHNERELWEIYLKKCDYDFDEDFLSDFLRKADKMAVLDYLSNHLEDNTLVFCFADGNMEDEAYKILFRRHDSDLDDFLLQHGTFSRQTETFLIRYAESRTVRKFLETYCSGENSLGDNAEKALILRDDGNLIGLYLSEHSLSNDEAVRNLAVLLNPDLLDCCLQNSDYRNNYRLDYYLSR
;
A
#
# COMPACT_ATOMS: atom_id res chain seq x y z
N MET A 1 -33.65 52.43 -53.04
CA MET A 1 -35.00 52.37 -52.43
C MET A 1 -36.16 52.72 -53.43
N GLU A 2 -36.07 53.65 -54.37
CA GLU A 2 -37.16 54.00 -55.32
C GLU A 2 -37.51 52.93 -56.35
N GLN A 3 -36.63 51.98 -56.68
CA GLN A 3 -36.87 50.89 -57.61
C GLN A 3 -37.82 49.80 -57.12
N PHE A 4 -38.07 49.73 -55.79
CA PHE A 4 -38.98 48.74 -55.21
C PHE A 4 -40.45 49.19 -55.16
N LYS A 5 -40.75 50.42 -55.44
CA LYS A 5 -42.12 50.95 -55.34
C LYS A 5 -43.05 50.65 -56.53
N THR A 6 -42.54 50.06 -57.64
CA THR A 6 -43.34 49.97 -58.90
C THR A 6 -43.75 48.57 -59.35
N LYS A 7 -43.32 47.51 -58.71
CA LYS A 7 -43.83 46.12 -58.90
C LYS A 7 -44.21 45.50 -57.56
N LYS A 8 -45.44 44.95 -57.47
CA LYS A 8 -45.76 44.12 -56.32
C LYS A 8 -44.62 43.09 -56.13
N PRO A 9 -43.81 43.17 -55.11
CA PRO A 9 -42.70 42.24 -54.95
C PRO A 9 -43.25 40.82 -54.84
N SER A 10 -42.56 39.86 -55.44
CA SER A 10 -42.90 38.45 -55.21
C SER A 10 -42.77 38.18 -53.69
N ARG A 11 -43.57 37.24 -53.15
CA ARG A 11 -43.50 36.86 -51.72
C ARG A 11 -42.09 36.53 -51.28
N PHE A 12 -41.26 35.96 -52.16
CA PHE A 12 -39.86 35.68 -51.97
C PHE A 12 -39.01 36.94 -51.85
N ASN A 13 -39.22 37.93 -52.70
CA ASN A 13 -38.47 39.20 -52.67
C ASN A 13 -38.80 40.02 -51.41
N THR A 14 -40.04 39.94 -50.92
CA THR A 14 -40.43 40.57 -49.65
C THR A 14 -39.72 39.93 -48.47
N TRP A 15 -39.66 38.58 -48.48
CA TRP A 15 -38.98 37.85 -47.46
C TRP A 15 -37.44 38.11 -47.43
N CYS A 16 -36.79 38.10 -48.62
CA CYS A 16 -35.37 38.46 -48.73
C CYS A 16 -35.10 39.91 -48.33
N ALA A 17 -35.97 40.83 -48.67
CA ALA A 17 -35.87 42.24 -48.29
C ALA A 17 -35.94 42.36 -46.74
N MET A 18 -36.86 41.65 -46.06
CA MET A 18 -36.99 41.67 -44.61
C MET A 18 -35.76 41.07 -43.88
N ALA A 19 -35.23 39.97 -44.39
CA ALA A 19 -34.01 39.38 -43.87
C ALA A 19 -32.79 40.32 -43.98
N THR A 20 -32.77 41.17 -45.04
CA THR A 20 -31.69 42.14 -45.27
C THR A 20 -31.85 43.39 -44.38
N PHE A 21 -33.06 43.81 -44.08
CA PHE A 21 -33.37 45.00 -43.29
C PHE A 21 -33.03 44.83 -41.80
N ARG A 22 -33.04 43.60 -41.30
CA ARG A 22 -32.63 43.29 -39.93
C ARG A 22 -31.23 43.83 -39.56
N LEU A 23 -30.38 44.03 -40.54
CA LEU A 23 -29.00 44.51 -40.33
C LEU A 23 -28.91 46.06 -40.29
N CYS A 24 -30.01 46.77 -40.52
CA CYS A 24 -29.93 48.20 -40.81
C CYS A 24 -30.59 49.13 -39.79
N ASP A 25 -31.74 48.77 -39.20
CA ASP A 25 -32.46 49.62 -38.26
C ASP A 25 -33.53 48.84 -37.49
N ALA A 26 -33.56 48.94 -36.13
CA ALA A 26 -34.45 48.22 -35.25
C ALA A 26 -35.94 48.60 -35.46
N GLU A 27 -36.26 49.88 -35.68
CA GLU A 27 -37.66 50.32 -35.92
C GLU A 27 -38.22 49.76 -37.24
N ILE A 28 -37.41 49.68 -38.27
CA ILE A 28 -37.79 49.09 -39.57
C ILE A 28 -37.97 47.57 -39.42
N GLU A 29 -37.14 46.93 -38.63
CA GLU A 29 -37.22 45.51 -38.31
C GLU A 29 -38.55 45.17 -37.62
N GLU A 30 -38.94 45.94 -36.65
CA GLU A 30 -40.18 45.80 -35.89
C GLU A 30 -41.42 45.96 -36.79
N GLN A 31 -41.48 47.00 -37.61
CA GLN A 31 -42.57 47.20 -38.58
C GLN A 31 -42.69 46.06 -39.61
N HIS A 32 -41.59 45.43 -39.98
CA HIS A 32 -41.58 44.26 -40.85
C HIS A 32 -42.06 43.00 -40.13
N HIS A 33 -41.72 42.80 -38.87
CA HIS A 33 -42.24 41.71 -38.04
C HIS A 33 -43.77 41.81 -37.90
N CYS A 34 -44.28 43.00 -37.59
CA CYS A 34 -45.72 43.24 -37.52
C CYS A 34 -46.44 42.98 -38.87
N ASN A 35 -45.84 43.33 -39.97
CA ASN A 35 -46.36 43.02 -41.30
C ASN A 35 -46.35 41.52 -41.64
N LEU A 36 -45.35 40.79 -41.21
CA LEU A 36 -45.27 39.33 -41.33
C LEU A 36 -46.42 38.64 -40.61
N ILE A 37 -46.70 39.03 -39.38
CA ILE A 37 -47.73 38.48 -38.51
C ILE A 37 -49.13 38.74 -39.14
N GLN A 38 -49.34 39.90 -39.71
CA GLN A 38 -50.57 40.25 -40.40
C GLN A 38 -50.73 39.53 -41.74
N GLY A 39 -49.85 38.60 -42.12
CA GLY A 39 -49.92 37.84 -43.39
C GLY A 39 -49.59 38.63 -44.65
N LYS A 40 -49.00 39.81 -44.49
CA LYS A 40 -48.62 40.67 -45.60
C LYS A 40 -47.33 40.24 -46.29
N GLY A 41 -47.45 39.51 -47.37
CA GLY A 41 -46.30 39.20 -48.24
C GLY A 41 -45.49 37.93 -47.92
N CYS A 42 -45.87 37.13 -46.94
CA CYS A 42 -45.16 35.92 -46.56
C CYS A 42 -46.08 34.70 -46.41
N SER A 43 -45.68 33.55 -46.88
CA SER A 43 -46.36 32.28 -46.58
C SER A 43 -46.01 31.74 -45.19
N ARG A 44 -46.90 30.94 -44.63
CA ARG A 44 -46.66 30.27 -43.31
C ARG A 44 -45.32 29.50 -43.29
N LYS A 45 -44.96 28.85 -44.41
CA LYS A 45 -43.69 28.14 -44.55
C LYS A 45 -42.47 29.10 -44.48
N GLN A 46 -42.55 30.23 -45.12
CA GLN A 46 -41.50 31.25 -45.10
C GLN A 46 -41.40 31.92 -43.74
N PHE A 47 -42.51 32.17 -43.09
CA PHE A 47 -42.55 32.63 -41.71
C PHE A 47 -41.87 31.64 -40.78
N GLY A 48 -42.18 30.35 -40.90
CA GLY A 48 -41.53 29.31 -40.08
C GLY A 48 -40.01 29.23 -40.32
N HIS A 49 -39.54 29.38 -41.54
CA HIS A 49 -38.11 29.46 -41.83
C HIS A 49 -37.46 30.71 -41.25
N TYR A 50 -38.15 31.83 -41.24
CA TYR A 50 -37.64 33.09 -40.69
C TYR A 50 -37.49 32.99 -39.16
N VAL A 51 -38.55 32.61 -38.44
CA VAL A 51 -38.55 32.53 -36.97
C VAL A 51 -37.68 31.40 -36.41
N ALA A 52 -37.31 30.43 -37.23
CA ALA A 52 -36.33 29.42 -36.86
C ALA A 52 -34.89 29.95 -36.92
N GLN A 53 -34.62 31.02 -37.63
CA GLN A 53 -33.29 31.58 -37.83
C GLN A 53 -33.09 32.95 -37.17
N TYR A 54 -34.17 33.67 -36.92
CA TYR A 54 -34.15 35.05 -36.42
C TYR A 54 -35.24 35.25 -35.36
N PRO A 55 -34.94 35.94 -34.24
CA PRO A 55 -35.96 36.31 -33.26
C PRO A 55 -36.95 37.33 -33.84
N LEU A 56 -38.14 37.31 -33.32
CA LEU A 56 -39.10 38.42 -33.52
C LEU A 56 -38.84 39.50 -32.44
N SER A 57 -39.25 40.76 -32.75
CA SER A 57 -39.30 41.80 -31.73
C SER A 57 -40.37 41.49 -30.67
N ASP A 58 -40.22 42.02 -29.47
CA ASP A 58 -41.17 41.81 -28.36
C ASP A 58 -42.58 42.30 -28.72
N GLU A 59 -42.70 43.45 -29.41
CA GLU A 59 -43.99 43.93 -29.87
C GLU A 59 -44.64 42.98 -30.89
N ALA A 60 -43.86 42.39 -31.79
CA ALA A 60 -44.36 41.42 -32.75
C ALA A 60 -44.81 40.12 -32.06
N VAL A 61 -44.10 39.67 -31.03
CA VAL A 61 -44.53 38.53 -30.23
C VAL A 61 -45.82 38.87 -29.46
N GLY A 62 -45.91 40.04 -28.84
CA GLY A 62 -47.10 40.53 -28.17
C GLY A 62 -48.33 40.56 -29.12
N MET A 63 -48.14 41.05 -30.37
CA MET A 63 -49.21 41.01 -31.38
C MET A 63 -49.63 39.59 -31.76
N LEU A 64 -48.74 38.63 -31.80
CA LEU A 64 -49.07 37.23 -32.01
C LEU A 64 -49.93 36.67 -30.87
N ILE A 65 -49.57 37.02 -29.64
CA ILE A 65 -50.32 36.61 -28.45
C ILE A 65 -51.73 37.23 -28.47
N ASP A 66 -51.87 38.45 -28.90
CA ASP A 66 -53.12 39.16 -28.96
C ASP A 66 -54.01 38.80 -30.16
N ALA A 67 -53.38 38.27 -31.23
CA ALA A 67 -54.11 37.90 -32.44
C ALA A 67 -55.14 36.81 -32.18
N ALA A 68 -56.25 36.87 -32.90
CA ALA A 68 -57.32 35.87 -32.79
C ALA A 68 -56.93 34.50 -33.41
N ASP A 69 -55.87 34.43 -34.22
CA ASP A 69 -55.44 33.19 -34.84
C ASP A 69 -54.36 32.44 -34.02
N ASN A 70 -54.85 31.58 -33.16
CA ASN A 70 -53.99 30.73 -32.31
C ASN A 70 -53.04 29.81 -33.12
N ASN A 71 -53.41 29.49 -34.37
CA ASN A 71 -52.61 28.59 -35.19
C ASN A 71 -51.26 29.20 -35.61
N MET A 72 -51.17 30.50 -35.76
CA MET A 72 -49.89 31.17 -36.07
C MET A 72 -49.01 31.28 -34.85
N LEU A 73 -49.58 31.56 -33.68
CA LEU A 73 -48.88 31.64 -32.42
C LEU A 73 -48.26 30.28 -32.04
N PHE A 74 -49.06 29.20 -32.03
CA PHE A 74 -48.52 27.86 -31.74
C PHE A 74 -47.51 27.41 -32.79
N PHE A 75 -47.70 27.75 -34.07
CA PHE A 75 -46.72 27.47 -35.10
C PHE A 75 -45.41 28.26 -34.90
N PHE A 76 -45.47 29.49 -34.42
CA PHE A 76 -44.31 30.28 -34.01
C PHE A 76 -43.59 29.59 -32.86
N LEU A 77 -44.28 29.25 -31.78
CA LEU A 77 -43.72 28.56 -30.63
C LEU A 77 -43.05 27.23 -30.99
N GLU A 78 -43.60 26.49 -31.94
CA GLU A 78 -43.03 25.22 -32.42
C GLU A 78 -41.77 25.40 -33.28
N LYS A 79 -41.64 26.50 -33.99
CA LYS A 79 -40.57 26.71 -35.00
C LYS A 79 -39.45 27.63 -34.55
N THR A 80 -39.68 28.51 -33.57
CA THR A 80 -38.63 29.39 -33.10
C THR A 80 -37.75 28.70 -32.05
N SER A 81 -36.45 28.94 -32.10
CA SER A 81 -35.47 28.54 -31.11
C SER A 81 -35.05 29.68 -30.16
N PHE A 82 -35.61 30.87 -30.34
CA PHE A 82 -35.27 32.06 -29.57
C PHE A 82 -36.21 32.20 -28.37
N ASP A 83 -35.69 32.72 -27.27
CA ASP A 83 -36.48 32.98 -26.08
C ASP A 83 -37.51 34.08 -26.31
N ILE A 84 -38.61 34.01 -25.57
CA ILE A 84 -39.65 35.01 -25.51
C ILE A 84 -39.36 35.84 -24.26
N SER A 85 -39.57 37.17 -24.33
CA SER A 85 -39.40 37.99 -23.14
C SER A 85 -40.39 37.62 -22.04
N ASP A 86 -39.98 37.79 -20.79
CA ASP A 86 -40.76 37.43 -19.61
C ASP A 86 -42.14 38.08 -19.62
N ASP A 87 -42.25 39.33 -20.06
CA ASP A 87 -43.52 40.05 -20.19
C ASP A 87 -44.47 39.38 -21.18
N ASN A 88 -43.97 38.98 -22.37
CA ASN A 88 -44.73 38.28 -23.38
C ASN A 88 -45.09 36.85 -22.94
N GLU A 89 -44.20 36.19 -22.25
CA GLU A 89 -44.47 34.87 -21.66
C GLU A 89 -45.57 34.94 -20.60
N ALA A 90 -45.51 35.91 -19.69
CA ALA A 90 -46.55 36.14 -18.69
C ALA A 90 -47.93 36.41 -19.31
N GLU A 91 -48.03 37.29 -20.33
CA GLU A 91 -49.27 37.53 -21.08
C GLU A 91 -49.78 36.27 -21.81
N PHE A 92 -48.87 35.45 -22.38
CA PHE A 92 -49.21 34.18 -22.98
C PHE A 92 -49.83 33.22 -21.94
N VAL A 93 -49.13 33.01 -20.82
CA VAL A 93 -49.59 32.11 -19.77
C VAL A 93 -50.95 32.54 -19.22
N LYS A 94 -51.17 33.84 -19.01
CA LYS A 94 -52.46 34.39 -18.56
C LYS A 94 -53.58 34.10 -19.56
N LYS A 95 -53.32 34.11 -20.84
CA LYS A 95 -54.35 33.96 -21.90
C LYS A 95 -54.58 32.51 -22.32
N TYR A 96 -53.55 31.69 -22.38
CA TYR A 96 -53.59 30.33 -22.92
C TYR A 96 -53.23 29.23 -21.93
N GLY A 97 -52.73 29.61 -20.75
CA GLY A 97 -52.21 28.69 -19.77
C GLY A 97 -50.78 28.24 -20.06
N ILE A 98 -50.18 27.51 -19.12
CA ILE A 98 -48.78 27.08 -19.18
C ILE A 98 -48.53 25.86 -20.10
N VAL A 99 -49.56 25.01 -20.29
CA VAL A 99 -49.44 23.70 -20.96
C VAL A 99 -48.82 23.81 -22.38
N PRO A 100 -49.20 24.77 -23.23
CA PRO A 100 -48.64 24.87 -24.56
C PRO A 100 -47.13 25.19 -24.53
N LEU A 101 -46.65 26.03 -23.62
CA LEU A 101 -45.23 26.38 -23.51
C LEU A 101 -44.42 25.17 -23.10
N VAL A 102 -44.82 24.43 -22.08
CA VAL A 102 -44.15 23.19 -21.65
C VAL A 102 -44.03 22.18 -22.80
N ARG A 103 -45.13 21.96 -23.55
CA ARG A 103 -45.13 21.02 -24.70
C ARG A 103 -44.22 21.42 -25.86
N THR A 104 -43.94 22.70 -26.04
CA THR A 104 -42.96 23.16 -27.02
C THR A 104 -41.51 22.88 -26.57
N GLY A 105 -41.31 22.52 -25.31
CA GLY A 105 -39.99 22.19 -24.74
C GLY A 105 -39.09 23.40 -24.61
N ARG A 106 -39.65 24.54 -24.26
CA ARG A 106 -38.92 25.79 -24.00
C ARG A 106 -38.58 25.92 -22.56
N MET A 107 -37.49 26.64 -22.29
CA MET A 107 -37.19 27.12 -20.96
C MET A 107 -38.23 28.20 -20.59
N LEU A 108 -38.76 28.12 -19.38
CA LEU A 108 -39.76 29.04 -18.83
C LEU A 108 -39.06 30.12 -18.01
N SER A 109 -39.70 31.30 -17.93
CA SER A 109 -39.32 32.30 -16.94
C SER A 109 -39.63 31.82 -15.52
N GLU A 110 -38.97 32.41 -14.52
CA GLU A 110 -39.18 32.08 -13.09
C GLU A 110 -40.66 32.16 -12.69
N GLN A 111 -41.37 33.21 -13.17
CA GLN A 111 -42.79 33.36 -12.88
C GLN A 111 -43.65 32.25 -13.50
N SER A 112 -43.31 31.83 -14.72
CA SER A 112 -44.02 30.76 -15.39
C SER A 112 -43.73 29.41 -14.78
N GLU A 113 -42.54 29.15 -14.31
CA GLU A 113 -42.21 27.96 -13.51
C GLU A 113 -43.00 27.90 -12.22
N LEU A 114 -43.11 29.02 -11.50
CA LEU A 114 -43.97 29.10 -10.31
C LEU A 114 -45.46 28.79 -10.63
N ILE A 115 -45.99 29.26 -11.77
CA ILE A 115 -47.36 28.91 -12.20
C ILE A 115 -47.44 27.41 -12.52
N LEU A 116 -46.43 26.84 -13.17
CA LEU A 116 -46.35 25.41 -13.48
C LEU A 116 -46.43 24.58 -12.21
N VAL A 117 -45.56 24.91 -11.22
CA VAL A 117 -45.47 24.19 -9.97
C VAL A 117 -46.75 24.34 -9.12
N ASN A 118 -47.26 25.56 -8.99
CA ASN A 118 -48.51 25.82 -8.27
C ASN A 118 -49.74 25.13 -8.88
N GLY A 119 -49.69 24.81 -10.19
CA GLY A 119 -50.67 24.02 -10.88
C GLY A 119 -50.80 22.57 -10.41
N ARG A 120 -49.79 22.03 -9.76
CA ARG A 120 -49.71 20.67 -9.18
C ARG A 120 -49.94 19.53 -10.17
N ASP A 121 -49.80 19.78 -11.46
CA ASP A 121 -49.87 18.74 -12.49
C ASP A 121 -48.50 18.03 -12.59
N THR A 122 -48.33 16.94 -11.87
CA THR A 122 -47.08 16.17 -11.80
C THR A 122 -46.65 15.62 -13.14
N ALA A 123 -47.62 15.34 -14.05
CA ALA A 123 -47.29 14.87 -15.41
C ALA A 123 -46.68 15.99 -16.23
N LEU A 124 -47.26 17.21 -16.13
CA LEU A 124 -46.76 18.38 -16.85
C LEU A 124 -45.42 18.87 -16.29
N ILE A 125 -45.29 18.90 -14.96
CA ILE A 125 -43.99 19.21 -14.33
C ILE A 125 -42.93 18.18 -14.77
N GLY A 126 -43.28 16.89 -14.75
CA GLY A 126 -42.38 15.80 -15.16
C GLY A 126 -42.01 15.87 -16.66
N GLU A 127 -42.86 16.46 -17.53
CA GLU A 127 -42.52 16.72 -18.91
C GLU A 127 -41.49 17.85 -19.06
N TYR A 128 -41.64 18.90 -18.24
CA TYR A 128 -40.72 20.05 -18.22
C TYR A 128 -39.33 19.69 -17.70
N ILE A 129 -39.25 19.09 -16.54
CA ILE A 129 -37.99 18.77 -15.86
C ILE A 129 -37.13 17.71 -16.58
N ARG A 130 -37.67 16.99 -17.57
CA ARG A 130 -36.87 16.10 -18.42
C ARG A 130 -35.93 16.85 -19.35
N LYS A 131 -36.14 18.14 -19.55
CA LYS A 131 -35.39 18.98 -20.50
C LYS A 131 -34.76 20.20 -19.89
N HIS A 132 -35.27 20.65 -18.75
CA HIS A 132 -34.89 21.89 -18.09
C HIS A 132 -34.86 21.67 -16.58
N ASP A 133 -33.91 22.32 -15.92
CA ASP A 133 -33.90 22.41 -14.44
C ASP A 133 -34.86 23.52 -14.02
N LEU A 134 -35.44 23.36 -12.81
CA LEU A 134 -36.28 24.41 -12.23
C LEU A 134 -35.39 25.48 -11.58
N HIS A 135 -35.85 26.73 -11.65
CA HIS A 135 -35.27 27.81 -10.85
C HIS A 135 -35.50 27.54 -9.35
N TYR A 136 -34.59 27.94 -8.47
CA TYR A 136 -34.62 27.58 -7.06
C TYR A 136 -35.96 27.92 -6.37
N ILE A 137 -36.58 29.10 -6.67
CA ILE A 137 -37.86 29.50 -6.08
C ILE A 137 -39.01 28.55 -6.49
N ALA A 138 -39.03 28.12 -7.73
CA ALA A 138 -39.99 27.14 -8.23
C ALA A 138 -39.75 25.77 -7.62
N GLU A 139 -38.49 25.39 -7.44
CA GLU A 139 -38.08 24.13 -6.85
C GLU A 139 -38.47 24.07 -5.33
N GLU A 140 -38.17 25.12 -4.57
CA GLU A 140 -38.61 25.24 -3.17
C GLU A 140 -40.14 25.16 -3.04
N THR A 141 -40.88 25.91 -3.89
CA THR A 141 -42.34 25.86 -3.95
C THR A 141 -42.85 24.44 -4.26
N LEU A 142 -42.16 23.71 -5.12
CA LEU A 142 -42.48 22.32 -5.44
C LEU A 142 -42.33 21.43 -4.19
N PHE A 143 -41.26 21.59 -3.40
CA PHE A 143 -41.07 20.84 -2.17
C PHE A 143 -42.03 21.23 -1.03
N GLU A 144 -42.60 22.42 -1.07
CA GLU A 144 -43.65 22.83 -0.11
C GLU A 144 -45.00 22.24 -0.46
N THR A 145 -45.38 22.22 -1.72
CA THR A 145 -46.74 22.01 -2.18
C THR A 145 -46.97 20.74 -2.98
N GLY A 146 -45.91 20.08 -3.43
CA GLY A 146 -45.96 18.95 -4.33
C GLY A 146 -46.41 17.64 -3.70
N ASP A 147 -46.69 16.67 -4.54
CA ASP A 147 -47.01 15.29 -4.14
C ASP A 147 -45.78 14.57 -3.62
N THR A 148 -45.91 13.90 -2.48
CA THR A 148 -44.78 13.25 -1.79
C THR A 148 -44.06 12.20 -2.64
N ASP A 149 -44.80 11.40 -3.40
CA ASP A 149 -44.20 10.34 -4.22
C ASP A 149 -43.47 10.93 -5.42
N PHE A 150 -44.03 11.97 -6.03
CA PHE A 150 -43.35 12.72 -7.09
C PHE A 150 -42.08 13.39 -6.58
N LEU A 151 -42.13 14.04 -5.40
CA LEU A 151 -40.97 14.70 -4.78
C LEU A 151 -39.81 13.75 -4.48
N LYS A 152 -40.09 12.54 -4.04
CA LYS A 152 -39.07 11.51 -3.85
C LYS A 152 -38.38 11.15 -5.16
N ILE A 153 -39.13 10.96 -6.23
CA ILE A 153 -38.60 10.69 -7.57
C ILE A 153 -37.78 11.89 -8.06
N TYR A 154 -38.29 13.11 -7.84
CA TYR A 154 -37.61 14.34 -8.22
C TYR A 154 -36.27 14.47 -7.51
N ALA A 155 -36.23 14.35 -6.20
CA ALA A 155 -34.98 14.40 -5.39
C ALA A 155 -33.97 13.32 -5.81
N ALA A 156 -34.45 12.11 -6.15
CA ALA A 156 -33.60 11.04 -6.60
C ALA A 156 -32.97 11.29 -8.00
N THR A 157 -33.74 11.92 -8.91
CA THR A 157 -33.36 11.98 -10.33
C THR A 157 -32.78 13.32 -10.76
N GLN A 158 -33.22 14.44 -10.18
CA GLN A 158 -32.81 15.78 -10.60
C GLN A 158 -31.65 16.33 -9.76
N GLN A 159 -30.84 17.20 -10.37
CA GLN A 159 -29.83 18.00 -9.65
C GLN A 159 -30.57 19.18 -9.00
N LEU A 160 -30.59 19.24 -7.66
CA LEU A 160 -31.23 20.33 -6.94
C LEU A 160 -30.34 21.58 -6.94
N CYS A 161 -30.95 22.76 -7.03
CA CYS A 161 -30.24 24.03 -6.83
C CYS A 161 -29.63 24.10 -5.42
N ALA A 162 -28.53 24.82 -5.24
CA ALA A 162 -27.87 24.97 -3.96
C ALA A 162 -28.81 25.55 -2.88
N GLU A 163 -29.57 26.56 -3.24
CA GLU A 163 -30.54 27.22 -2.38
C GLU A 163 -31.64 26.25 -1.94
N THR A 164 -32.13 25.41 -2.86
CA THR A 164 -33.13 24.37 -2.54
C THR A 164 -32.57 23.31 -1.60
N GLN A 165 -31.30 22.90 -1.77
CA GLN A 165 -30.65 21.97 -0.86
C GLN A 165 -30.59 22.56 0.57
N GLU A 166 -30.19 23.83 0.72
CA GLU A 166 -30.21 24.55 2.00
C GLU A 166 -31.64 24.65 2.58
N PHE A 167 -32.60 25.01 1.74
CA PHE A 167 -34.03 25.09 2.13
C PHE A 167 -34.54 23.77 2.70
N LEU A 168 -34.24 22.64 2.08
CA LEU A 168 -34.65 21.31 2.56
C LEU A 168 -34.06 20.99 3.92
N ILE A 169 -32.80 21.36 4.14
CA ILE A 169 -32.10 21.13 5.41
C ILE A 169 -32.69 22.01 6.50
N ILE A 170 -32.82 23.32 6.27
CA ILE A 170 -33.35 24.30 7.25
C ILE A 170 -34.78 23.96 7.65
N ASN A 171 -35.61 23.51 6.71
CA ASN A 171 -37.02 23.19 6.96
C ASN A 171 -37.24 21.73 7.44
N GLY A 172 -36.17 21.01 7.76
CA GLY A 172 -36.25 19.65 8.31
C GLY A 172 -36.85 18.62 7.36
N LYS A 173 -36.71 18.82 6.05
CA LYS A 173 -37.17 17.90 5.00
C LYS A 173 -36.16 16.76 4.78
N GLU A 174 -35.72 16.14 5.85
CA GLU A 174 -34.59 15.19 5.87
C GLU A 174 -34.74 13.99 4.94
N ASP A 175 -35.96 13.48 4.75
CA ASP A 175 -36.22 12.34 3.86
C ASP A 175 -35.80 12.65 2.42
N TYR A 176 -36.04 13.86 1.93
CA TYR A 176 -35.66 14.26 0.58
C TYR A 176 -34.14 14.49 0.46
N VAL A 177 -33.54 15.07 1.52
CA VAL A 177 -32.07 15.23 1.59
C VAL A 177 -31.38 13.88 1.57
N ARG A 178 -31.88 12.88 2.32
CA ARG A 178 -31.35 11.50 2.30
C ARG A 178 -31.44 10.87 0.92
N ILE A 179 -32.59 10.98 0.27
CA ILE A 179 -32.80 10.45 -1.08
C ILE A 179 -31.83 11.11 -2.06
N TYR A 180 -31.72 12.44 -2.03
CA TYR A 180 -30.81 13.19 -2.88
C TYR A 180 -29.35 12.78 -2.64
N ALA A 181 -28.95 12.78 -1.38
CA ALA A 181 -27.58 12.45 -0.97
C ALA A 181 -27.19 10.98 -1.16
N THR A 182 -28.12 10.08 -1.52
CA THR A 182 -27.77 8.69 -1.84
C THR A 182 -26.86 8.61 -3.07
N ASP A 183 -27.12 9.42 -4.11
CA ASP A 183 -26.38 9.37 -5.38
C ASP A 183 -25.69 10.69 -5.74
N LYS A 184 -25.96 11.78 -5.04
CA LYS A 184 -25.47 13.12 -5.36
C LYS A 184 -24.84 13.80 -4.15
N GLU A 185 -23.91 14.72 -4.41
CA GLU A 185 -23.27 15.52 -3.37
C GLU A 185 -24.05 16.81 -3.11
N LEU A 186 -24.03 17.26 -1.87
CA LEU A 186 -24.54 18.59 -1.51
C LEU A 186 -23.55 19.66 -1.95
N ASP A 187 -24.10 20.83 -2.27
CA ASP A 187 -23.29 22.03 -2.47
C ASP A 187 -22.57 22.43 -1.15
N ASP A 188 -21.47 23.17 -1.24
CA ASP A 188 -20.63 23.53 -0.09
C ASP A 188 -21.43 24.29 0.99
N ASP A 189 -22.33 25.19 0.59
CA ASP A 189 -23.14 25.98 1.54
C ASP A 189 -24.23 25.11 2.17
N ALA A 190 -24.89 24.25 1.41
CA ALA A 190 -25.82 23.25 1.89
C ALA A 190 -25.17 22.24 2.84
N TYR A 191 -23.94 21.80 2.51
CA TYR A 191 -23.17 20.92 3.40
C TYR A 191 -22.80 21.62 4.72
N THR A 192 -22.38 22.86 4.65
CA THR A 192 -22.13 23.67 5.86
C THR A 192 -23.39 23.77 6.72
N GLU A 193 -24.56 23.99 6.09
CA GLU A 193 -25.84 24.06 6.79
C GLU A 193 -26.25 22.72 7.38
N LEU A 194 -26.03 21.61 6.67
CA LEU A 194 -26.22 20.26 7.19
C LEU A 194 -25.44 20.07 8.50
N CYS A 195 -24.15 20.41 8.49
CA CYS A 195 -23.30 20.30 9.67
C CYS A 195 -23.80 21.17 10.83
N ARG A 196 -24.44 22.31 10.55
CA ARG A 196 -24.91 23.29 11.52
C ARG A 196 -26.28 22.94 12.12
N SER A 197 -27.28 22.60 11.31
CA SER A 197 -28.70 22.61 11.71
C SER A 197 -29.42 21.27 11.55
N ALA A 198 -29.01 20.35 10.69
CA ALA A 198 -29.67 19.07 10.45
C ALA A 198 -29.68 18.16 11.70
N SER A 199 -30.52 17.11 11.73
CA SER A 199 -30.42 16.10 12.78
C SER A 199 -29.11 15.35 12.77
N ASP A 200 -28.68 14.82 13.92
CA ASP A 200 -27.46 14.03 14.02
C ASP A 200 -27.53 12.78 13.13
N ASP A 201 -28.71 12.17 13.00
CA ASP A 201 -28.91 10.99 12.15
C ASP A 201 -28.73 11.30 10.67
N LEU A 202 -29.13 12.49 10.21
CA LEU A 202 -28.90 12.91 8.83
C LEU A 202 -27.44 13.24 8.57
N VAL A 203 -26.77 13.89 9.53
CA VAL A 203 -25.33 14.17 9.45
C VAL A 203 -24.52 12.88 9.37
N ILE A 204 -24.79 11.93 10.27
CA ILE A 204 -24.13 10.62 10.28
C ILE A 204 -24.35 9.89 8.95
N PHE A 205 -25.60 9.83 8.49
CA PHE A 205 -25.95 9.23 7.19
C PHE A 205 -25.11 9.84 6.05
N TYR A 206 -25.03 11.17 6.01
CA TYR A 206 -24.28 11.86 4.96
C TYR A 206 -22.79 11.55 5.02
N LEU A 207 -22.18 11.59 6.20
CA LEU A 207 -20.76 11.27 6.40
C LEU A 207 -20.41 9.82 6.04
N GLU A 208 -21.33 8.87 6.29
CA GLU A 208 -21.14 7.45 5.95
C GLU A 208 -21.27 7.17 4.45
N HIS A 209 -22.08 7.93 3.73
CA HIS A 209 -22.39 7.67 2.32
C HIS A 209 -21.60 8.56 1.36
N ARG A 210 -20.99 9.63 1.86
CA ARG A 210 -20.27 10.60 1.04
C ARG A 210 -18.83 10.75 1.50
N LEU A 211 -17.92 10.87 0.51
CA LEU A 211 -16.49 11.05 0.75
C LEU A 211 -16.11 12.53 0.95
N THR A 212 -17.08 13.43 1.11
CA THR A 212 -16.83 14.85 1.36
C THR A 212 -16.31 15.06 2.77
N CYS A 213 -15.03 15.32 2.90
CA CYS A 213 -14.36 15.53 4.18
C CYS A 213 -14.73 16.90 4.74
N PRO A 214 -15.20 17.01 6.01
CA PRO A 214 -15.49 18.30 6.63
C PRO A 214 -14.25 19.16 6.76
N THR A 215 -14.38 20.46 6.45
CA THR A 215 -13.32 21.44 6.75
C THR A 215 -13.32 21.81 8.24
N ALA A 216 -12.30 22.57 8.67
CA ALA A 216 -12.25 23.05 10.05
C ALA A 216 -13.48 23.90 10.47
N LYS A 217 -14.19 24.50 9.51
CA LYS A 217 -15.42 25.28 9.74
C LYS A 217 -16.58 24.35 10.09
N GLU A 218 -16.84 23.35 9.27
CA GLU A 218 -17.91 22.36 9.48
C GLU A 218 -17.61 21.52 10.73
N PHE A 219 -16.36 21.09 10.93
CA PHE A 219 -16.00 20.32 12.11
C PHE A 219 -16.28 21.06 13.41
N LYS A 220 -16.10 22.38 13.48
CA LYS A 220 -16.51 23.18 14.65
C LYS A 220 -18.03 23.15 14.91
N PHE A 221 -18.85 23.05 13.87
CA PHE A 221 -20.30 22.85 14.06
C PHE A 221 -20.60 21.45 14.58
N LEU A 222 -19.95 20.44 14.02
CA LEU A 222 -20.10 19.05 14.44
C LEU A 222 -19.68 18.83 15.89
N LEU A 223 -18.59 19.43 16.34
CA LEU A 223 -18.14 19.36 17.75
C LEU A 223 -19.14 19.94 18.73
N LYS A 224 -19.84 21.06 18.37
CA LYS A 224 -20.86 21.68 19.22
C LYS A 224 -22.08 20.77 19.46
N ARG A 225 -22.31 19.77 18.62
CA ARG A 225 -23.39 18.79 18.77
C ARG A 225 -23.15 17.82 19.92
N LYS A 226 -21.89 17.66 20.33
CA LYS A 226 -21.47 16.75 21.42
C LYS A 226 -21.92 15.31 21.22
N ASN A 227 -22.06 14.88 19.98
CA ASN A 227 -22.46 13.52 19.65
C ASN A 227 -21.20 12.66 19.39
N PRO A 228 -20.88 11.67 20.25
CA PRO A 228 -19.73 10.79 20.10
C PRO A 228 -19.76 9.98 18.80
N GLN A 229 -20.95 9.64 18.28
CA GLN A 229 -21.08 8.84 17.07
C GLN A 229 -20.53 9.57 15.84
N ILE A 230 -20.68 10.89 15.79
CA ILE A 230 -20.11 11.71 14.70
C ILE A 230 -18.58 11.57 14.67
N ILE A 231 -17.92 11.60 15.84
CA ILE A 231 -16.45 11.42 15.93
C ILE A 231 -16.04 10.03 15.45
N LYS A 232 -16.82 9.00 15.82
CA LYS A 232 -16.55 7.62 15.37
C LYS A 232 -16.63 7.51 13.86
N VAL A 233 -17.68 8.05 13.27
CA VAL A 233 -17.86 8.02 11.80
C VAL A 233 -16.77 8.79 11.08
N LEU A 234 -16.39 9.98 11.58
CA LEU A 234 -15.30 10.76 10.99
C LEU A 234 -13.97 10.01 10.98
N ASP A 235 -13.61 9.36 12.09
CA ASP A 235 -12.36 8.58 12.17
C ASP A 235 -12.44 7.27 11.37
N GLN A 236 -13.63 6.71 11.16
CA GLN A 236 -13.83 5.49 10.37
C GLN A 236 -13.84 5.72 8.87
N CYS A 237 -14.49 6.81 8.44
CA CYS A 237 -14.70 7.08 7.01
C CYS A 237 -13.55 7.87 6.37
N PHE A 238 -12.77 8.62 7.14
CA PHE A 238 -11.71 9.51 6.63
C PHE A 238 -10.38 9.24 7.33
N ASP A 239 -9.50 8.48 6.69
CA ASP A 239 -8.26 7.98 7.29
C ASP A 239 -7.35 9.07 7.90
N ASP A 240 -7.21 10.21 7.25
CA ASP A 240 -6.35 11.30 7.68
C ASP A 240 -7.11 12.54 8.19
N PHE A 241 -8.39 12.40 8.54
CA PHE A 241 -9.20 13.53 8.98
C PHE A 241 -8.66 14.21 10.22
N PHE A 242 -8.25 13.42 11.21
CA PHE A 242 -7.73 13.95 12.46
C PHE A 242 -6.24 14.34 12.35
N ASP A 243 -5.96 15.33 11.52
CA ASP A 243 -4.67 15.98 11.47
C ASP A 243 -4.40 16.86 12.74
N THR A 244 -3.25 17.53 12.78
CA THR A 244 -2.89 18.38 13.92
C THR A 244 -3.89 19.51 14.17
N GLU A 245 -4.56 20.05 13.15
CA GLU A 245 -5.54 21.14 13.31
C GLU A 245 -6.86 20.59 13.88
N MET A 246 -7.38 19.50 13.30
CA MET A 246 -8.63 18.89 13.76
C MET A 246 -8.51 18.31 15.17
N LEU A 247 -7.37 17.71 15.49
CA LEU A 247 -7.08 17.26 16.86
C LEU A 247 -7.06 18.43 17.86
N LYS A 248 -6.44 19.56 17.52
CA LYS A 248 -6.47 20.74 18.39
C LYS A 248 -7.87 21.26 18.62
N LEU A 249 -8.75 21.20 17.60
CA LEU A 249 -10.14 21.59 17.75
C LEU A 249 -10.88 20.63 18.69
N LEU A 250 -10.74 19.31 18.49
CA LEU A 250 -11.32 18.29 19.35
C LEU A 250 -10.88 18.46 20.82
N LEU A 251 -9.59 18.58 21.05
CA LEU A 251 -9.02 18.70 22.39
C LEU A 251 -9.43 20.02 23.08
N LYS A 252 -9.64 21.11 22.32
CA LYS A 252 -10.08 22.40 22.82
C LYS A 252 -11.52 22.38 23.36
N GLU A 253 -12.39 21.54 22.82
CA GLU A 253 -13.77 21.40 23.31
C GLU A 253 -13.82 20.84 24.74
N ASN A 254 -12.75 20.19 25.18
CA ASN A 254 -12.61 19.60 26.52
C ASN A 254 -13.78 18.70 26.94
N ASP A 255 -14.33 17.96 25.97
CA ASP A 255 -15.42 17.01 26.14
C ASP A 255 -14.87 15.59 26.22
N ASP A 256 -15.03 14.94 27.37
CA ASP A 256 -14.48 13.62 27.61
C ASP A 256 -15.22 12.53 26.80
N GLY A 257 -16.50 12.73 26.48
CA GLY A 257 -17.29 11.80 25.67
C GLY A 257 -16.82 11.76 24.22
N LEU A 258 -16.53 12.93 23.63
CA LEU A 258 -15.98 13.01 22.27
C LEU A 258 -14.57 12.43 22.20
N LEU A 259 -13.75 12.74 23.21
CA LEU A 259 -12.37 12.23 23.27
C LEU A 259 -12.36 10.70 23.49
N GLN A 260 -13.25 10.18 24.33
CA GLN A 260 -13.42 8.75 24.52
C GLN A 260 -13.83 8.05 23.22
N ALA A 261 -14.79 8.61 22.47
CA ALA A 261 -15.23 8.05 21.20
C ALA A 261 -14.06 7.96 20.20
N PHE A 262 -13.23 9.01 20.12
CA PHE A 262 -12.03 9.01 19.28
C PHE A 262 -11.05 7.90 19.70
N ILE A 263 -10.75 7.79 21.01
CA ILE A 263 -9.86 6.77 21.55
C ILE A 263 -10.40 5.35 21.28
N GLU A 264 -11.69 5.13 21.47
CA GLU A 264 -12.33 3.84 21.22
C GLU A 264 -12.23 3.42 19.75
N THR A 265 -12.51 4.33 18.83
CA THR A 265 -12.45 4.05 17.38
C THR A 265 -11.04 3.71 16.95
N ARG A 266 -10.05 4.45 17.44
CA ARG A 266 -8.62 4.16 17.17
C ARG A 266 -8.21 2.79 17.72
N ALA A 267 -8.71 2.40 18.89
CA ALA A 267 -8.47 1.08 19.47
C ALA A 267 -9.10 -0.04 18.63
N GLU A 268 -10.34 0.13 18.17
CA GLU A 268 -11.05 -0.82 17.31
C GLU A 268 -10.34 -1.02 15.96
N ARG A 269 -9.78 0.05 15.41
CA ARG A 269 -9.02 0.04 14.15
C ARG A 269 -7.55 -0.36 14.32
N ASN A 270 -7.09 -0.54 15.54
CA ASN A 270 -5.68 -0.79 15.87
C ASN A 270 -4.72 0.30 15.34
N VAL A 271 -5.16 1.56 15.36
CA VAL A 271 -4.40 2.73 14.93
C VAL A 271 -3.83 3.44 16.16
N PRO A 272 -2.52 3.79 16.17
CA PRO A 272 -1.92 4.46 17.33
C PRO A 272 -2.54 5.84 17.59
N LEU A 273 -2.51 6.24 18.86
CA LEU A 273 -2.98 7.56 19.26
C LEU A 273 -1.91 8.62 18.97
N PRO A 274 -2.31 9.79 18.46
CA PRO A 274 -1.41 10.94 18.29
C PRO A 274 -0.86 11.46 19.63
N ASP A 275 0.34 12.05 19.57
CA ASP A 275 1.03 12.59 20.75
C ASP A 275 0.23 13.68 21.47
N GLU A 276 -0.49 14.51 20.73
CA GLU A 276 -1.35 15.56 21.26
C GLU A 276 -2.43 15.02 22.20
N VAL A 277 -3.01 13.87 21.86
CA VAL A 277 -4.01 13.20 22.70
C VAL A 277 -3.38 12.73 24.00
N TRP A 278 -2.23 12.07 23.93
CA TRP A 278 -1.48 11.63 25.09
C TRP A 278 -1.11 12.81 26.00
N HIS A 279 -0.59 13.90 25.44
CA HIS A 279 -0.28 15.11 26.21
C HIS A 279 -1.51 15.67 26.91
N SER A 280 -2.65 15.71 26.25
CA SER A 280 -3.90 16.16 26.85
C SER A 280 -4.35 15.27 28.00
N LEU A 281 -4.28 13.95 27.85
CA LEU A 281 -4.63 12.99 28.89
C LEU A 281 -3.74 13.09 30.12
N PHE A 282 -2.42 13.21 29.93
CA PHE A 282 -1.47 13.34 31.05
C PHE A 282 -1.51 14.71 31.73
N ALA A 283 -1.91 15.78 31.04
CA ALA A 283 -2.01 17.13 31.61
C ALA A 283 -3.26 17.30 32.49
N ALA A 284 -4.36 16.61 32.17
CA ALA A 284 -5.64 16.79 32.82
C ALA A 284 -5.84 15.84 34.00
N LYS A 285 -5.65 16.34 35.24
CA LYS A 285 -5.88 15.54 36.46
C LYS A 285 -7.29 14.95 36.56
N ALA A 286 -8.28 15.60 35.98
CA ALA A 286 -9.67 15.14 35.96
C ALA A 286 -9.89 13.88 35.09
N ARG A 287 -9.02 13.62 34.11
CA ARG A 287 -9.13 12.52 33.15
C ARG A 287 -8.43 11.22 33.59
N LYS A 288 -8.17 11.04 34.87
CA LYS A 288 -7.40 9.91 35.38
C LYS A 288 -8.00 8.56 34.98
N GLU A 289 -9.31 8.41 35.02
CA GLU A 289 -9.97 7.15 34.63
C GLU A 289 -9.93 6.91 33.13
N LEU A 290 -10.13 7.96 32.31
CA LEU A 290 -9.98 7.87 30.86
C LEU A 290 -8.54 7.51 30.49
N LEU A 291 -7.54 8.12 31.17
CA LEU A 291 -6.13 7.77 30.96
C LEU A 291 -5.85 6.30 31.30
N LYS A 292 -6.38 5.79 32.43
CA LYS A 292 -6.21 4.36 32.75
C LYS A 292 -6.84 3.44 31.71
N ASP A 293 -8.03 3.78 31.23
CA ASP A 293 -8.68 2.97 30.20
C ASP A 293 -7.89 2.99 28.89
N THR A 294 -7.36 4.16 28.53
CA THR A 294 -6.48 4.32 27.38
C THR A 294 -5.18 3.50 27.52
N LEU A 295 -4.55 3.53 28.69
CA LEU A 295 -3.34 2.75 28.99
C LEU A 295 -3.56 1.22 28.92
N ARG A 296 -4.79 0.75 29.06
CA ARG A 296 -5.13 -0.67 28.89
C ARG A 296 -5.22 -1.08 27.42
N ARG A 297 -5.44 -0.15 26.54
CA ARG A 297 -5.74 -0.40 25.11
C ARG A 297 -4.59 -0.06 24.19
N PHE A 298 -3.70 0.84 24.59
CA PHE A 298 -2.64 1.36 23.73
C PHE A 298 -1.28 1.32 24.45
N SER A 299 -0.25 1.02 23.67
CA SER A 299 1.13 1.22 24.10
C SER A 299 1.48 2.71 24.09
N LEU A 300 2.26 3.15 25.08
CA LEU A 300 2.74 4.52 25.17
C LEU A 300 3.86 4.79 24.16
N PRO A 301 3.95 6.01 23.63
CA PRO A 301 5.17 6.49 23.01
C PRO A 301 6.36 6.40 23.99
N SER A 302 7.55 6.06 23.48
CA SER A 302 8.74 5.79 24.31
C SER A 302 9.04 6.90 25.33
N TYR A 303 8.92 8.16 24.94
CA TYR A 303 9.20 9.29 25.84
C TYR A 303 8.19 9.44 26.98
N LEU A 304 6.93 9.06 26.77
CA LEU A 304 5.89 9.06 27.80
C LEU A 304 6.01 7.83 28.69
N GLU A 305 6.38 6.69 28.13
CA GLU A 305 6.67 5.49 28.86
C GLU A 305 7.81 5.71 29.87
N VAL A 306 8.92 6.29 29.40
CA VAL A 306 10.03 6.69 30.26
C VAL A 306 9.58 7.65 31.36
N LYS A 307 8.78 8.67 30.99
CA LYS A 307 8.24 9.62 31.95
C LYS A 307 7.34 8.94 32.99
N LEU A 308 6.48 8.00 32.57
CA LEU A 308 5.61 7.23 33.47
C LEU A 308 6.43 6.36 34.42
N LEU A 309 7.44 5.65 33.92
CA LEU A 309 8.33 4.82 34.71
C LEU A 309 9.12 5.63 35.76
N LEU A 310 9.49 6.88 35.46
CA LEU A 310 10.23 7.75 36.37
C LEU A 310 9.32 8.58 37.29
N THR A 311 7.99 8.49 37.15
CA THR A 311 7.06 9.21 38.04
C THR A 311 6.74 8.46 39.30
N GLU A 312 6.36 9.19 40.36
CA GLU A 312 5.90 8.61 41.64
C GLU A 312 4.45 8.06 41.58
N ASN A 313 3.77 8.14 40.40
CA ASN A 313 2.37 7.70 40.28
C ASN A 313 2.30 6.18 40.13
N LYS A 314 2.42 5.51 41.25
CA LYS A 314 2.40 4.03 41.33
C LYS A 314 1.15 3.41 40.68
N GLU A 315 -0.02 4.02 40.87
CA GLU A 315 -1.29 3.47 40.40
C GLU A 315 -1.41 3.45 38.85
N LEU A 316 -0.94 4.52 38.18
CA LEU A 316 -0.90 4.55 36.72
C LEU A 316 0.16 3.60 36.16
N LEU A 317 1.32 3.54 36.84
CA LEU A 317 2.40 2.64 36.46
C LEU A 317 1.95 1.17 36.59
N ASP A 318 1.34 0.78 37.71
CA ASP A 318 0.86 -0.58 37.92
C ASP A 318 -0.24 -0.95 36.92
N CYS A 319 -1.12 0.03 36.56
CA CYS A 319 -2.12 -0.16 35.51
C CYS A 319 -1.46 -0.40 34.13
N TYR A 320 -0.45 0.38 33.81
CA TYR A 320 0.27 0.25 32.53
C TYR A 320 1.04 -1.06 32.46
N LEU A 321 1.83 -1.39 33.47
CA LEU A 321 2.62 -2.62 33.51
C LEU A 321 1.77 -3.90 33.48
N LYS A 322 0.51 -3.82 33.90
CA LYS A 322 -0.41 -4.97 33.86
C LYS A 322 -0.97 -5.27 32.47
N HIS A 323 -1.10 -4.26 31.62
CA HIS A 323 -1.84 -4.37 30.35
C HIS A 323 -1.03 -3.94 29.13
N GLY A 324 -0.06 -3.05 29.31
CA GLY A 324 0.77 -2.52 28.25
C GLY A 324 2.10 -3.27 28.14
N THR A 325 2.59 -3.41 26.90
CA THR A 325 3.94 -3.91 26.63
C THR A 325 4.93 -2.76 26.67
N LEU A 326 5.99 -2.91 27.47
CA LEU A 326 7.09 -1.94 27.48
C LEU A 326 7.87 -2.02 26.17
N GLN A 327 8.44 -0.90 25.79
CA GLN A 327 9.45 -0.86 24.74
C GLN A 327 10.83 -1.15 25.35
N ASN A 328 11.79 -1.53 24.50
CA ASN A 328 13.15 -1.91 24.96
C ASN A 328 13.76 -0.94 25.97
N PHE A 329 13.55 0.36 25.75
CA PHE A 329 14.07 1.39 26.65
C PHE A 329 13.33 1.44 28.00
N GLY A 330 12.01 1.24 27.97
CA GLY A 330 11.19 1.15 29.16
C GLY A 330 11.53 -0.07 30.00
N PHE A 331 11.71 -1.20 29.35
CA PHE A 331 12.14 -2.43 30.03
C PHE A 331 13.51 -2.27 30.68
N ALA A 332 14.48 -1.66 30.01
CA ALA A 332 15.79 -1.35 30.56
C ALA A 332 15.71 -0.47 31.82
N ILE A 333 14.80 0.55 31.82
CA ILE A 333 14.57 1.39 33.00
C ILE A 333 13.96 0.57 34.16
N LEU A 334 12.96 -0.27 33.85
CA LEU A 334 12.32 -1.13 34.85
C LEU A 334 13.35 -2.08 35.52
N LEU A 335 14.23 -2.67 34.70
CA LEU A 335 15.37 -3.47 35.19
C LEU A 335 16.30 -2.64 36.10
N ALA A 336 16.66 -1.43 35.68
CA ALA A 336 17.57 -0.54 36.41
C ALA A 336 16.98 -0.07 37.77
N GLN A 337 15.66 0.05 37.89
CA GLN A 337 14.96 0.42 39.12
C GLN A 337 15.03 -0.67 40.18
N ASN A 338 15.31 -1.92 39.81
CA ASN A 338 15.43 -3.08 40.68
C ASN A 338 14.21 -3.32 41.61
N ASP A 339 13.00 -2.92 41.16
CA ASP A 339 11.73 -3.25 41.81
C ASP A 339 11.36 -4.71 41.46
N ARG A 340 11.90 -5.64 42.22
CA ARG A 340 11.72 -7.08 41.95
C ARG A 340 10.26 -7.51 41.91
N GLY A 341 9.38 -6.89 42.70
CA GLY A 341 7.97 -7.25 42.72
C GLY A 341 7.30 -6.95 41.37
N ARG A 342 7.43 -5.69 40.89
CA ARG A 342 6.88 -5.27 39.59
C ARG A 342 7.51 -6.02 38.44
N LEU A 343 8.83 -6.19 38.49
CA LEU A 343 9.55 -6.88 37.42
C LEU A 343 9.11 -8.34 37.32
N THR A 344 8.97 -9.04 38.43
CA THR A 344 8.48 -10.43 38.45
C THR A 344 7.05 -10.55 37.92
N ASP A 345 6.14 -9.62 38.32
CA ASP A 345 4.76 -9.61 37.85
C ASP A 345 4.70 -9.32 36.36
N TYR A 346 5.54 -8.40 35.85
CA TYR A 346 5.64 -8.10 34.42
C TYR A 346 6.16 -9.29 33.63
N LEU A 347 7.25 -9.93 34.05
CA LEU A 347 7.87 -11.10 33.41
C LEU A 347 6.94 -12.31 33.33
N ARG A 348 6.03 -12.48 34.32
CA ARG A 348 5.03 -13.55 34.29
C ARG A 348 3.91 -13.34 33.30
N SER A 349 3.55 -12.07 33.06
CA SER A 349 2.36 -11.72 32.29
C SER A 349 2.65 -11.31 30.85
N HIS A 350 3.90 -10.94 30.54
CA HIS A 350 4.27 -10.40 29.23
C HIS A 350 5.41 -11.20 28.60
N ARG A 351 5.21 -11.53 27.32
CA ARG A 351 6.28 -12.06 26.50
C ARG A 351 7.18 -10.90 26.06
N LEU A 352 8.46 -11.02 26.31
CA LEU A 352 9.47 -10.03 25.94
C LEU A 352 9.79 -10.11 24.44
N GLN A 353 10.27 -9.01 23.89
CA GLN A 353 10.92 -9.01 22.58
C GLN A 353 12.37 -9.51 22.72
N TRP A 354 12.97 -9.97 21.62
CA TRP A 354 14.33 -10.54 21.67
C TRP A 354 15.38 -9.60 22.30
N GLN A 355 15.26 -8.26 22.07
CA GLN A 355 16.17 -7.28 22.68
C GLN A 355 16.02 -7.23 24.21
N GLU A 356 14.80 -7.31 24.70
CA GLU A 356 14.47 -7.30 26.12
C GLU A 356 14.90 -8.60 26.77
N GLU A 357 14.74 -9.73 26.10
CA GLU A 357 15.25 -11.04 26.53
C GLU A 357 16.77 -11.00 26.66
N CYS A 358 17.49 -10.41 25.70
CA CYS A 358 18.94 -10.22 25.81
C CYS A 358 19.32 -9.34 27.00
N LEU A 359 18.59 -8.24 27.23
CA LEU A 359 18.82 -7.40 28.42
C LEU A 359 18.61 -8.16 29.74
N LEU A 360 17.58 -9.03 29.80
CA LEU A 360 17.32 -9.89 30.95
C LEU A 360 18.46 -10.90 31.17
N ILE A 361 18.98 -11.50 30.13
CA ILE A 361 20.13 -12.41 30.16
C ILE A 361 21.39 -11.69 30.67
N ASP A 362 21.63 -10.46 30.20
CA ASP A 362 22.79 -9.65 30.61
C ASP A 362 22.80 -9.25 32.09
N GLN A 363 21.61 -9.21 32.73
CA GLN A 363 21.55 -8.98 34.20
C GLN A 363 22.21 -10.07 35.01
N LYS A 364 22.36 -11.28 34.47
CA LYS A 364 22.90 -12.45 35.17
C LYS A 364 22.14 -12.78 36.46
N ASP A 365 20.87 -12.40 36.54
CA ASP A 365 19.97 -12.74 37.65
C ASP A 365 19.18 -14.01 37.27
N ASN A 366 19.69 -15.16 37.71
CA ASN A 366 19.08 -16.45 37.37
C ASN A 366 17.64 -16.59 37.90
N GLU A 367 17.28 -15.96 39.02
CA GLU A 367 15.92 -16.04 39.56
C GLU A 367 14.90 -15.32 38.67
N LEU A 368 15.28 -14.15 38.12
CA LEU A 368 14.44 -13.42 37.17
C LEU A 368 14.32 -14.15 35.83
N LEU A 369 15.42 -14.69 35.34
CA LEU A 369 15.43 -15.46 34.11
C LEU A 369 14.59 -16.75 34.23
N GLU A 370 14.73 -17.50 35.33
CA GLU A 370 13.90 -18.67 35.60
C GLU A 370 12.40 -18.31 35.74
N CYS A 371 12.10 -17.19 36.40
CA CYS A 371 10.74 -16.69 36.50
C CYS A 371 10.13 -16.45 35.09
N TYR A 372 10.90 -15.86 34.17
CA TYR A 372 10.48 -15.68 32.81
C TYR A 372 10.29 -16.99 32.05
N LEU A 373 11.31 -17.87 32.12
CA LEU A 373 11.31 -19.17 31.44
C LEU A 373 10.22 -20.15 31.92
N THR A 374 9.72 -19.96 33.13
CA THR A 374 8.60 -20.76 33.66
C THR A 374 7.29 -20.49 32.89
N HIS A 375 7.15 -19.31 32.29
CA HIS A 375 5.92 -18.85 31.62
C HIS A 375 6.10 -18.63 30.13
N HIS A 376 7.31 -18.36 29.65
CA HIS A 376 7.61 -18.01 28.28
C HIS A 376 8.89 -18.71 27.80
N ALA A 377 8.94 -19.10 26.54
CA ALA A 377 10.16 -19.54 25.88
C ALA A 377 10.93 -18.34 25.33
N LEU A 378 12.27 -18.41 25.36
CA LEU A 378 13.10 -17.42 24.68
C LEU A 378 12.85 -17.44 23.17
N SER A 379 12.98 -16.29 22.55
CA SER A 379 13.06 -16.20 21.10
C SER A 379 14.35 -16.89 20.60
N PRO A 380 14.37 -17.38 19.36
CA PRO A 380 15.57 -18.02 18.79
C PRO A 380 16.82 -17.17 18.93
N PHE A 381 16.69 -15.87 18.66
CA PHE A 381 17.80 -14.94 18.76
C PHE A 381 18.34 -14.83 20.20
N ALA A 382 17.46 -14.68 21.18
CA ALA A 382 17.86 -14.57 22.59
C ALA A 382 18.41 -15.90 23.11
N LEU A 383 17.90 -17.03 22.67
CA LEU A 383 18.43 -18.35 22.99
C LEU A 383 19.87 -18.50 22.44
N GLY A 384 20.08 -18.16 21.18
CA GLY A 384 21.42 -18.13 20.61
C GLY A 384 22.35 -17.15 21.32
N TYR A 385 21.86 -15.98 21.72
CA TYR A 385 22.60 -15.01 22.52
C TYR A 385 22.97 -15.58 23.89
N ARG A 386 22.03 -16.22 24.58
CA ARG A 386 22.26 -16.89 25.85
C ARG A 386 23.34 -17.96 25.76
N ILE A 387 23.27 -18.81 24.73
CA ILE A 387 24.29 -19.82 24.46
C ILE A 387 25.65 -19.15 24.27
N LYS A 388 25.77 -18.12 23.42
CA LYS A 388 27.05 -17.41 23.19
C LYS A 388 27.63 -16.73 24.40
N SER A 389 26.80 -16.24 25.33
CA SER A 389 27.23 -15.49 26.53
C SER A 389 27.45 -16.35 27.76
N SER A 390 26.97 -17.60 27.77
CA SER A 390 27.05 -18.51 28.91
C SER A 390 28.38 -19.30 28.93
N ALA A 391 28.74 -19.76 30.12
CA ALA A 391 29.87 -20.67 30.28
C ALA A 391 29.53 -22.06 29.72
N PHE A 392 30.53 -22.79 29.20
CA PHE A 392 30.34 -24.07 28.53
C PHE A 392 29.51 -25.08 29.32
N ALA A 393 29.70 -25.21 30.64
CA ALA A 393 28.91 -26.13 31.47
C ALA A 393 27.40 -25.77 31.51
N GLU A 394 27.06 -24.49 31.42
CA GLU A 394 25.68 -24.02 31.33
C GLU A 394 25.11 -24.26 29.91
N VAL A 395 25.92 -24.02 28.89
CA VAL A 395 25.55 -24.27 27.49
C VAL A 395 25.17 -25.73 27.27
N LEU A 396 25.92 -26.69 27.84
CA LEU A 396 25.59 -28.11 27.77
C LEU A 396 24.18 -28.41 28.29
N ASN A 397 23.80 -27.82 29.42
CA ASN A 397 22.47 -28.00 29.98
C ASN A 397 21.39 -27.37 29.08
N ILE A 398 21.62 -26.14 28.58
CA ILE A 398 20.69 -25.46 27.71
C ILE A 398 20.44 -26.29 26.43
N VAL A 399 21.53 -26.78 25.80
CA VAL A 399 21.47 -27.55 24.54
C VAL A 399 20.80 -28.90 24.73
N GLN A 400 20.92 -29.51 25.90
CA GLN A 400 20.21 -30.76 26.23
C GLN A 400 18.70 -30.59 26.27
N ASP A 401 18.19 -29.40 26.62
CA ASP A 401 16.76 -29.11 26.75
C ASP A 401 16.14 -28.59 25.45
N ILE A 402 16.94 -28.19 24.44
CA ILE A 402 16.46 -27.69 23.14
C ILE A 402 15.89 -28.85 22.34
N GLU A 403 14.67 -28.68 21.81
CA GLU A 403 14.02 -29.61 20.88
C GLU A 403 14.19 -29.19 19.42
N ASP A 404 14.24 -27.87 19.14
CA ASP A 404 14.34 -27.30 17.82
C ASP A 404 15.57 -26.36 17.72
N PHE A 405 16.44 -26.64 16.75
CA PHE A 405 17.70 -25.92 16.53
C PHE A 405 17.58 -25.06 15.28
N ASP A 406 17.30 -23.81 15.49
CA ASP A 406 17.32 -22.84 14.39
C ASP A 406 18.75 -22.31 14.07
N ASP A 407 18.88 -21.52 13.01
CA ASP A 407 20.15 -20.99 12.55
C ASP A 407 20.89 -20.15 13.60
N MET A 408 20.13 -19.46 14.47
CA MET A 408 20.73 -18.63 15.53
C MET A 408 21.36 -19.50 16.60
N VAL A 409 20.70 -20.59 16.97
CA VAL A 409 21.21 -21.58 17.91
C VAL A 409 22.43 -22.29 17.31
N LEU A 410 22.31 -22.75 16.06
CA LEU A 410 23.40 -23.38 15.32
C LEU A 410 24.63 -22.48 15.19
N SER A 411 24.42 -21.19 14.86
CA SER A 411 25.49 -20.18 14.86
C SER A 411 26.14 -20.01 16.23
N ALA A 412 25.36 -20.17 17.31
CA ALA A 412 25.90 -20.11 18.68
C ALA A 412 26.71 -21.35 19.05
N LEU A 413 26.32 -22.54 18.58
CA LEU A 413 27.10 -23.77 18.71
C LEU A 413 28.44 -23.66 17.98
N LEU A 414 28.44 -23.10 16.76
CA LEU A 414 29.68 -22.83 16.02
C LEU A 414 30.61 -21.84 16.74
N PHE A 415 30.04 -20.89 17.49
CA PHE A 415 30.85 -19.95 18.29
C PHE A 415 31.62 -20.66 19.41
N HIS A 416 31.00 -21.59 20.14
CA HIS A 416 31.66 -22.39 21.13
C HIS A 416 32.57 -23.45 20.54
N ASN A 417 32.13 -24.05 19.43
CA ASN A 417 32.86 -25.04 18.66
C ASN A 417 33.38 -26.24 19.43
N GLU A 418 32.64 -26.66 20.47
CA GLU A 418 33.01 -27.80 21.30
C GLU A 418 32.34 -29.08 20.79
N ARG A 419 33.11 -30.17 20.75
CA ARG A 419 32.66 -31.46 20.21
C ARG A 419 31.39 -31.98 20.91
N GLU A 420 31.31 -31.90 22.21
CA GLU A 420 30.20 -32.40 23.03
C GLU A 420 28.87 -31.74 22.66
N LEU A 421 28.88 -30.47 22.25
CA LEU A 421 27.67 -29.76 21.79
C LEU A 421 27.18 -30.33 20.45
N TRP A 422 28.11 -30.59 19.54
CA TRP A 422 27.79 -31.22 18.26
C TRP A 422 27.29 -32.64 18.42
N GLU A 423 27.86 -33.45 19.35
CA GLU A 423 27.37 -34.78 19.65
C GLU A 423 25.91 -34.76 20.15
N ILE A 424 25.51 -33.76 20.93
CA ILE A 424 24.12 -33.59 21.39
C ILE A 424 23.22 -33.22 20.20
N TYR A 425 23.63 -32.24 19.42
CA TYR A 425 22.89 -31.81 18.22
C TYR A 425 22.68 -32.98 17.23
N LEU A 426 23.76 -33.65 16.85
CA LEU A 426 23.75 -34.73 15.88
C LEU A 426 22.96 -35.98 16.34
N LYS A 427 22.72 -36.13 17.67
CA LYS A 427 21.84 -37.17 18.22
C LYS A 427 20.36 -36.80 18.18
N LYS A 428 20.03 -35.50 18.11
CA LYS A 428 18.66 -35.00 18.22
C LYS A 428 18.06 -34.65 16.85
N CYS A 429 18.89 -34.26 15.90
CA CYS A 429 18.47 -33.74 14.60
C CYS A 429 18.93 -34.67 13.45
N ASP A 430 18.12 -34.77 12.41
CA ASP A 430 18.39 -35.58 11.21
C ASP A 430 19.29 -34.86 10.18
N TYR A 431 20.34 -34.16 10.64
CA TYR A 431 21.41 -33.58 9.81
C TYR A 431 20.98 -32.61 8.68
N ASP A 432 19.83 -31.99 8.80
CA ASP A 432 19.30 -31.10 7.75
C ASP A 432 19.82 -29.67 7.96
N PHE A 433 20.99 -29.39 7.42
CA PHE A 433 21.54 -28.05 7.38
C PHE A 433 21.11 -27.34 6.10
N ASP A 434 20.79 -26.04 6.18
CA ASP A 434 20.75 -25.23 4.97
C ASP A 434 22.14 -25.06 4.34
N GLU A 435 22.22 -24.67 3.08
CA GLU A 435 23.46 -24.58 2.31
C GLU A 435 24.46 -23.58 2.91
N ASP A 436 23.98 -22.45 3.40
CA ASP A 436 24.82 -21.39 3.97
C ASP A 436 25.41 -21.84 5.32
N PHE A 437 24.59 -22.42 6.16
CA PHE A 437 25.05 -22.94 7.45
C PHE A 437 26.00 -24.14 7.28
N LEU A 438 25.70 -25.05 6.38
CA LEU A 438 26.58 -26.20 6.09
C LEU A 438 27.98 -25.74 5.63
N SER A 439 28.06 -24.73 4.78
CA SER A 439 29.33 -24.15 4.36
C SER A 439 30.13 -23.61 5.56
N ASP A 440 29.48 -22.94 6.49
CA ASP A 440 30.10 -22.43 7.71
C ASP A 440 30.47 -23.56 8.69
N PHE A 441 29.62 -24.57 8.85
CA PHE A 441 29.90 -25.76 9.63
C PHE A 441 31.14 -26.50 9.11
N LEU A 442 31.16 -26.86 7.84
CA LEU A 442 32.30 -27.53 7.22
C LEU A 442 33.59 -26.73 7.33
N ARG A 443 33.52 -25.41 7.35
CA ARG A 443 34.68 -24.51 7.48
C ARG A 443 35.19 -24.37 8.89
N LYS A 444 34.28 -24.27 9.90
CA LYS A 444 34.60 -23.77 11.25
C LYS A 444 34.43 -24.82 12.36
N ALA A 445 33.52 -25.79 12.18
CA ALA A 445 33.22 -26.75 13.25
C ALA A 445 34.40 -27.64 13.60
N ASP A 446 34.38 -28.20 14.83
CA ASP A 446 35.39 -29.18 15.28
C ASP A 446 35.52 -30.31 14.25
N LYS A 447 36.76 -30.77 14.02
CA LYS A 447 37.02 -31.79 12.98
C LYS A 447 36.28 -33.08 13.21
N MET A 448 36.13 -33.52 14.48
CA MET A 448 35.44 -34.76 14.78
C MET A 448 33.95 -34.64 14.52
N ALA A 449 33.35 -33.48 14.81
CA ALA A 449 31.98 -33.19 14.44
C ALA A 449 31.77 -33.23 12.93
N VAL A 450 32.71 -32.69 12.13
CA VAL A 450 32.67 -32.76 10.67
C VAL A 450 32.83 -34.20 10.18
N LEU A 451 33.77 -34.98 10.77
CA LEU A 451 33.91 -36.41 10.40
C LEU A 451 32.67 -37.22 10.76
N ASP A 452 32.04 -36.97 11.91
CA ASP A 452 30.82 -37.62 12.33
C ASP A 452 29.66 -37.26 11.33
N TYR A 453 29.55 -35.98 10.94
CA TYR A 453 28.61 -35.54 9.92
C TYR A 453 28.83 -36.25 8.58
N LEU A 454 30.07 -36.23 8.06
CA LEU A 454 30.40 -36.84 6.78
C LEU A 454 30.17 -38.37 6.81
N SER A 455 30.45 -39.02 7.96
CA SER A 455 30.25 -40.47 8.14
C SER A 455 28.78 -40.87 8.08
N ASN A 456 27.86 -39.97 8.51
CA ASN A 456 26.43 -40.22 8.43
C ASN A 456 25.82 -39.96 7.03
N HIS A 457 26.59 -39.34 6.14
CA HIS A 457 26.18 -39.08 4.75
C HIS A 457 26.85 -40.06 3.75
N LEU A 458 27.22 -41.25 4.19
CA LEU A 458 27.73 -42.30 3.32
C LEU A 458 26.59 -43.18 2.81
N GLU A 459 26.40 -43.24 1.49
CA GLU A 459 25.56 -44.21 0.79
C GLU A 459 26.47 -45.23 0.09
N ASP A 460 26.26 -46.51 0.37
CA ASP A 460 27.10 -47.59 -0.20
C ASP A 460 28.61 -47.34 -0.07
N ASN A 461 29.05 -46.77 1.06
CA ASN A 461 30.44 -46.37 1.35
C ASN A 461 30.97 -45.19 0.49
N THR A 462 30.07 -44.47 -0.18
CA THR A 462 30.38 -43.27 -0.98
C THR A 462 29.76 -42.04 -0.31
N LEU A 463 30.52 -40.97 -0.21
CA LEU A 463 30.04 -39.70 0.35
C LEU A 463 29.05 -39.05 -0.64
N VAL A 464 27.83 -38.81 -0.16
CA VAL A 464 26.79 -38.14 -0.92
C VAL A 464 26.37 -36.87 -0.16
N PHE A 465 26.63 -35.71 -0.74
CA PHE A 465 26.11 -34.46 -0.20
C PHE A 465 24.68 -34.24 -0.74
N CYS A 466 23.69 -34.23 0.17
CA CYS A 466 22.31 -33.94 -0.19
C CYS A 466 22.11 -32.42 -0.38
N PHE A 467 22.43 -31.92 -1.56
CA PHE A 467 22.16 -30.52 -1.92
C PHE A 467 21.07 -30.43 -2.99
N ALA A 468 20.21 -29.42 -2.85
CA ALA A 468 19.15 -29.17 -3.83
C ALA A 468 19.69 -28.76 -5.21
N ASP A 469 20.89 -28.16 -5.27
CA ASP A 469 21.58 -27.76 -6.49
C ASP A 469 22.96 -28.45 -6.61
N GLY A 470 23.16 -29.24 -7.66
CA GLY A 470 24.36 -30.07 -7.88
C GLY A 470 25.70 -29.35 -7.99
N ASN A 471 25.77 -28.05 -7.74
CA ASN A 471 27.02 -27.25 -7.73
C ASN A 471 27.66 -27.16 -6.33
N MET A 472 26.94 -27.47 -5.27
CA MET A 472 27.43 -27.32 -3.89
C MET A 472 28.35 -28.45 -3.46
N GLU A 473 28.29 -29.63 -4.09
CA GLU A 473 29.21 -30.75 -3.78
C GLU A 473 30.66 -30.35 -4.00
N ASP A 474 30.97 -29.75 -5.12
CA ASP A 474 32.32 -29.26 -5.44
C ASP A 474 32.79 -28.18 -4.47
N GLU A 475 31.91 -27.28 -4.02
CA GLU A 475 32.26 -26.23 -3.06
C GLU A 475 32.53 -26.82 -1.65
N ALA A 476 31.79 -27.84 -1.24
CA ALA A 476 32.03 -28.55 0.01
C ALA A 476 33.41 -29.18 0.04
N TYR A 477 33.81 -29.90 -1.04
CA TYR A 477 35.17 -30.43 -1.17
C TYR A 477 36.23 -29.33 -1.11
N LYS A 478 36.00 -28.21 -1.78
CA LYS A 478 36.90 -27.06 -1.75
C LYS A 478 37.09 -26.49 -0.38
N ILE A 479 35.99 -26.36 0.41
CA ILE A 479 36.03 -25.89 1.79
C ILE A 479 36.85 -26.85 2.66
N LEU A 480 36.59 -28.16 2.55
CA LEU A 480 37.25 -29.20 3.35
C LEU A 480 38.76 -29.26 3.05
N PHE A 481 39.17 -29.28 1.79
CA PHE A 481 40.61 -29.27 1.43
C PHE A 481 41.34 -27.99 1.88
N ARG A 482 40.62 -26.86 2.02
CA ARG A 482 41.21 -25.62 2.55
C ARG A 482 41.43 -25.64 4.06
N ARG A 483 40.88 -26.62 4.77
CA ARG A 483 41.12 -26.77 6.22
C ARG A 483 42.54 -27.31 6.50
N HIS A 484 43.17 -27.93 5.54
CA HIS A 484 44.47 -28.57 5.68
C HIS A 484 44.52 -29.59 6.85
N ASP A 485 43.46 -30.40 6.99
CA ASP A 485 43.35 -31.43 8.00
C ASP A 485 43.50 -32.81 7.36
N SER A 486 44.58 -33.51 7.76
CA SER A 486 44.95 -34.78 7.16
C SER A 486 43.93 -35.90 7.39
N ASP A 487 43.15 -35.84 8.46
CA ASP A 487 42.15 -36.87 8.78
C ASP A 487 40.90 -36.69 7.91
N LEU A 488 40.49 -35.42 7.69
CA LEU A 488 39.41 -35.08 6.75
C LEU A 488 39.83 -35.40 5.31
N ASP A 489 41.04 -35.05 4.95
CA ASP A 489 41.58 -35.33 3.60
C ASP A 489 41.63 -36.85 3.34
N ASP A 490 42.13 -37.64 4.29
CA ASP A 490 42.17 -39.10 4.21
C ASP A 490 40.76 -39.72 4.10
N PHE A 491 39.77 -39.17 4.84
CA PHE A 491 38.39 -39.59 4.76
C PHE A 491 37.81 -39.28 3.36
N LEU A 492 38.02 -38.08 2.85
CA LEU A 492 37.56 -37.68 1.52
C LEU A 492 38.19 -38.54 0.42
N LEU A 493 39.51 -38.85 0.52
CA LEU A 493 40.17 -39.75 -0.44
C LEU A 493 39.61 -41.18 -0.42
N GLN A 494 39.11 -41.63 0.73
CA GLN A 494 38.58 -42.99 0.87
C GLN A 494 37.12 -43.12 0.39
N HIS A 495 36.29 -42.07 0.60
CA HIS A 495 34.84 -42.14 0.42
C HIS A 495 34.29 -41.13 -0.61
N GLY A 496 35.09 -40.16 -1.04
CA GLY A 496 34.65 -39.10 -1.94
C GLY A 496 34.55 -39.53 -3.40
N THR A 497 33.72 -38.82 -4.14
CA THR A 497 33.63 -38.86 -5.60
C THR A 497 34.32 -37.63 -6.17
N PHE A 498 35.21 -37.82 -7.13
CA PHE A 498 36.00 -36.71 -7.65
C PHE A 498 35.57 -36.32 -9.06
N SER A 499 34.81 -35.22 -9.17
CA SER A 499 34.54 -34.52 -10.41
C SER A 499 35.84 -33.88 -10.95
N ARG A 500 35.88 -33.48 -12.21
CA ARG A 500 37.03 -32.71 -12.76
C ARG A 500 37.27 -31.40 -12.02
N GLN A 501 36.24 -30.82 -11.42
CA GLN A 501 36.36 -29.60 -10.63
C GLN A 501 36.90 -29.91 -9.22
N THR A 502 36.42 -30.97 -8.59
CA THR A 502 36.88 -31.45 -7.29
C THR A 502 38.36 -31.85 -7.36
N GLU A 503 38.81 -32.56 -8.44
CA GLU A 503 40.22 -32.85 -8.70
C GLU A 503 41.06 -31.55 -8.66
N THR A 504 40.58 -30.52 -9.36
CA THR A 504 41.23 -29.21 -9.40
C THR A 504 41.36 -28.58 -8.01
N PHE A 505 40.32 -28.66 -7.19
CA PHE A 505 40.33 -28.14 -5.81
C PHE A 505 41.26 -28.93 -4.90
N LEU A 506 41.25 -30.27 -4.99
CA LEU A 506 42.18 -31.13 -4.28
C LEU A 506 43.63 -30.74 -4.60
N ILE A 507 43.95 -30.73 -5.88
CA ILE A 507 45.33 -30.35 -6.34
C ILE A 507 45.71 -28.95 -5.84
N ARG A 508 44.79 -28.01 -5.86
CA ARG A 508 45.05 -26.60 -5.51
C ARG A 508 45.18 -26.35 -4.03
N TYR A 509 44.34 -26.99 -3.22
CA TYR A 509 44.17 -26.59 -1.82
C TYR A 509 44.60 -27.64 -0.79
N ALA A 510 44.55 -28.94 -1.10
CA ALA A 510 44.97 -29.97 -0.16
C ALA A 510 46.50 -29.95 0.11
N GLU A 511 46.94 -30.56 1.19
CA GLU A 511 48.36 -30.71 1.50
C GLU A 511 49.09 -31.58 0.47
N SER A 512 50.42 -31.38 0.31
CA SER A 512 51.21 -32.16 -0.64
C SER A 512 51.16 -33.66 -0.41
N ARG A 513 51.03 -34.10 0.87
CA ARG A 513 50.81 -35.50 1.22
C ARG A 513 49.52 -36.06 0.65
N THR A 514 48.43 -35.32 0.76
CA THR A 514 47.10 -35.70 0.25
C THR A 514 47.10 -35.77 -1.27
N VAL A 515 47.66 -34.74 -1.90
CA VAL A 515 47.82 -34.72 -3.37
C VAL A 515 48.66 -35.91 -3.84
N ARG A 516 49.75 -36.24 -3.15
CA ARG A 516 50.56 -37.43 -3.48
C ARG A 516 49.75 -38.71 -3.42
N LYS A 517 49.01 -38.95 -2.32
CA LYS A 517 48.14 -40.14 -2.21
C LYS A 517 47.09 -40.20 -3.31
N PHE A 518 46.50 -39.05 -3.65
CA PHE A 518 45.55 -38.96 -4.75
C PHE A 518 46.19 -39.36 -6.09
N LEU A 519 47.33 -38.80 -6.42
CA LEU A 519 48.05 -39.14 -7.67
C LEU A 519 48.43 -40.63 -7.72
N GLU A 520 48.93 -41.20 -6.62
CA GLU A 520 49.33 -42.59 -6.52
C GLU A 520 48.15 -43.58 -6.64
N THR A 521 46.96 -43.15 -6.16
CA THR A 521 45.79 -44.05 -6.06
C THR A 521 44.85 -43.89 -7.23
N TYR A 522 44.52 -42.67 -7.63
CA TYR A 522 43.49 -42.36 -8.61
C TYR A 522 44.01 -42.06 -9.99
N CYS A 523 45.26 -41.59 -10.10
CA CYS A 523 45.89 -41.27 -11.36
C CYS A 523 46.84 -42.37 -11.85
N SER A 524 46.73 -43.58 -11.34
CA SER A 524 47.51 -44.73 -11.80
C SER A 524 46.87 -45.35 -13.08
N GLY A 525 47.66 -45.71 -14.06
CA GLY A 525 47.21 -46.36 -15.29
C GLY A 525 46.66 -45.40 -16.34
N GLU A 526 45.43 -45.60 -16.82
CA GLU A 526 44.81 -44.79 -17.87
C GLU A 526 44.11 -43.50 -17.36
N ASN A 527 43.96 -43.32 -16.05
CA ASN A 527 43.24 -42.22 -15.47
C ASN A 527 44.13 -40.98 -15.30
N SER A 528 44.04 -40.02 -16.20
CA SER A 528 44.76 -38.74 -16.15
C SER A 528 43.94 -37.65 -15.49
N LEU A 529 44.61 -36.64 -14.93
CA LEU A 529 43.98 -35.42 -14.40
C LEU A 529 43.21 -34.69 -15.51
N GLY A 530 42.19 -33.91 -15.11
CA GLY A 530 41.55 -32.97 -16.00
C GLY A 530 42.43 -31.75 -16.28
N ASP A 531 42.18 -31.07 -17.39
CA ASP A 531 42.97 -29.93 -17.88
C ASP A 531 43.24 -28.85 -16.80
N ASN A 532 42.22 -28.50 -16.00
CA ASN A 532 42.37 -27.51 -14.93
C ASN A 532 43.17 -28.03 -13.74
N ALA A 533 43.08 -29.33 -13.46
CA ALA A 533 43.82 -29.98 -12.39
C ALA A 533 45.31 -30.11 -12.78
N GLU A 534 45.64 -30.45 -14.04
CA GLU A 534 47.01 -30.42 -14.55
C GLU A 534 47.62 -29.02 -14.41
N LYS A 535 46.90 -27.98 -14.84
CA LYS A 535 47.30 -26.58 -14.67
C LYS A 535 47.52 -26.23 -13.19
N ALA A 536 46.62 -26.63 -12.31
CA ALA A 536 46.75 -26.40 -10.87
C ALA A 536 47.99 -27.12 -10.29
N LEU A 537 48.27 -28.35 -10.73
CA LEU A 537 49.44 -29.12 -10.33
C LEU A 537 50.77 -28.38 -10.69
N ILE A 538 50.88 -27.91 -11.91
CA ILE A 538 52.06 -27.14 -12.35
C ILE A 538 52.17 -25.82 -11.58
N LEU A 539 51.09 -25.09 -11.39
CA LEU A 539 51.08 -23.82 -10.64
C LEU A 539 51.40 -24.00 -9.15
N ARG A 540 51.32 -25.22 -8.61
CA ARG A 540 51.71 -25.53 -7.23
C ARG A 540 53.21 -25.48 -7.01
N ASP A 541 53.99 -25.60 -8.07
CA ASP A 541 55.45 -25.58 -8.07
C ASP A 541 56.12 -26.63 -7.13
N ASP A 542 55.43 -27.77 -6.93
CA ASP A 542 55.96 -28.90 -6.16
C ASP A 542 56.57 -29.91 -7.13
N GLY A 543 57.92 -29.83 -7.29
CA GLY A 543 58.62 -30.67 -8.24
C GLY A 543 58.47 -32.18 -8.02
N ASN A 544 58.28 -32.63 -6.77
CA ASN A 544 58.07 -34.04 -6.47
C ASN A 544 56.70 -34.53 -6.93
N LEU A 545 55.65 -33.72 -6.78
CA LEU A 545 54.31 -34.06 -7.23
C LEU A 545 54.20 -34.00 -8.74
N ILE A 546 54.80 -32.97 -9.35
CA ILE A 546 54.84 -32.82 -10.81
C ILE A 546 55.61 -34.00 -11.43
N GLY A 547 56.77 -34.33 -10.87
CA GLY A 547 57.56 -35.47 -11.33
C GLY A 547 56.85 -36.80 -11.19
N LEU A 548 56.13 -37.00 -10.07
CA LEU A 548 55.31 -38.21 -9.84
C LEU A 548 54.25 -38.35 -10.95
N TYR A 549 53.50 -37.29 -11.24
CA TYR A 549 52.48 -37.32 -12.30
C TYR A 549 53.08 -37.53 -13.68
N LEU A 550 54.14 -36.81 -14.02
CA LEU A 550 54.79 -36.90 -15.33
C LEU A 550 55.52 -38.22 -15.57
N SER A 551 55.78 -39.01 -14.53
CA SER A 551 56.37 -40.34 -14.70
C SER A 551 55.41 -41.35 -15.34
N GLU A 552 54.09 -41.13 -15.19
CA GLU A 552 53.07 -42.04 -15.71
C GLU A 552 52.17 -41.39 -16.78
N HIS A 553 52.03 -40.07 -16.77
CA HIS A 553 51.08 -39.32 -17.62
C HIS A 553 51.75 -38.19 -18.40
N SER A 554 51.21 -37.88 -19.58
CA SER A 554 51.53 -36.70 -20.34
C SER A 554 50.56 -35.56 -20.06
N LEU A 555 51.02 -34.30 -20.10
CA LEU A 555 50.14 -33.15 -19.98
C LEU A 555 49.26 -32.99 -21.22
N SER A 556 47.96 -32.93 -21.02
CA SER A 556 46.98 -32.72 -22.09
C SER A 556 46.72 -31.22 -22.35
N ASN A 557 46.98 -30.38 -21.37
CA ASN A 557 46.65 -28.95 -21.39
C ASN A 557 47.86 -28.11 -21.89
N ASP A 558 47.72 -27.39 -23.01
CA ASP A 558 48.75 -26.53 -23.59
C ASP A 558 49.22 -25.42 -22.61
N GLU A 559 48.36 -24.93 -21.73
CA GLU A 559 48.72 -23.92 -20.74
C GLU A 559 49.55 -24.53 -19.60
N ALA A 560 49.26 -25.76 -19.18
CA ALA A 560 50.06 -26.50 -18.22
C ALA A 560 51.47 -26.74 -18.78
N VAL A 561 51.61 -27.18 -20.04
CA VAL A 561 52.88 -27.33 -20.74
C VAL A 561 53.66 -26.01 -20.76
N ARG A 562 52.99 -24.92 -21.08
CA ARG A 562 53.61 -23.59 -21.12
C ARG A 562 54.12 -23.15 -19.75
N ASN A 563 53.29 -23.35 -18.70
CA ASN A 563 53.67 -23.02 -17.32
C ASN A 563 54.87 -23.89 -16.85
N LEU A 564 54.88 -25.19 -17.18
CA LEU A 564 55.99 -26.06 -16.87
C LEU A 564 57.30 -25.57 -17.53
N ALA A 565 57.24 -25.15 -18.77
CA ALA A 565 58.43 -24.58 -19.49
C ALA A 565 58.95 -23.29 -18.82
N VAL A 566 58.06 -22.49 -18.23
CA VAL A 566 58.42 -21.25 -17.49
C VAL A 566 59.10 -21.57 -16.16
N LEU A 567 58.79 -22.67 -15.48
CA LEU A 567 59.42 -23.09 -14.22
C LEU A 567 60.90 -23.46 -14.41
N LEU A 568 61.33 -23.77 -15.62
CA LEU A 568 62.73 -24.05 -16.00
C LEU A 568 63.41 -25.09 -15.11
N ASN A 569 62.70 -26.08 -14.59
CA ASN A 569 63.26 -27.15 -13.78
C ASN A 569 63.76 -28.28 -14.72
N PRO A 570 65.09 -28.51 -14.83
CA PRO A 570 65.61 -29.47 -15.76
C PRO A 570 65.13 -30.91 -15.52
N ASP A 571 65.02 -31.33 -14.26
CA ASP A 571 64.66 -32.70 -13.91
C ASP A 571 63.16 -32.98 -14.29
N LEU A 572 62.30 -31.98 -14.15
CA LEU A 572 60.92 -32.10 -14.58
C LEU A 572 60.71 -32.07 -16.08
N LEU A 573 61.52 -31.27 -16.78
CA LEU A 573 61.60 -31.25 -18.24
C LEU A 573 62.13 -32.58 -18.81
N ASP A 574 63.10 -33.19 -18.14
CA ASP A 574 63.59 -34.52 -18.53
C ASP A 574 62.55 -35.60 -18.33
N CYS A 575 61.77 -35.57 -17.24
CA CYS A 575 60.63 -36.47 -17.03
C CYS A 575 59.58 -36.31 -18.15
N CYS A 576 59.24 -35.08 -18.55
CA CYS A 576 58.35 -34.79 -19.66
C CYS A 576 58.87 -35.36 -20.99
N LEU A 577 60.17 -35.18 -21.26
CA LEU A 577 60.81 -35.60 -22.52
C LEU A 577 60.98 -37.13 -22.61
N GLN A 578 61.04 -37.83 -21.49
CA GLN A 578 61.09 -39.28 -21.43
C GLN A 578 59.73 -39.96 -21.68
N ASN A 579 58.67 -39.29 -21.46
CA ASN A 579 57.32 -39.78 -21.74
C ASN A 579 57.09 -39.80 -23.27
N SER A 580 56.66 -40.92 -23.83
CA SER A 580 56.58 -41.19 -25.25
C SER A 580 55.79 -40.20 -26.08
N ASP A 581 54.77 -39.62 -25.47
CA ASP A 581 53.83 -38.68 -26.14
C ASP A 581 54.47 -37.29 -26.35
N TYR A 582 55.39 -36.86 -25.50
CA TYR A 582 56.12 -35.59 -25.67
C TYR A 582 57.23 -35.58 -26.66
N ARG A 583 57.86 -36.73 -26.95
CA ARG A 583 58.94 -36.84 -27.97
C ARG A 583 58.49 -36.39 -29.35
N ASN A 584 57.20 -36.41 -29.65
CA ASN A 584 56.60 -35.97 -30.91
C ASN A 584 55.85 -34.64 -30.80
N ASN A 585 55.89 -33.94 -29.65
CA ASN A 585 55.10 -32.73 -29.44
C ASN A 585 55.94 -31.48 -29.78
N TYR A 586 55.85 -31.02 -31.03
CA TYR A 586 56.46 -29.78 -31.53
C TYR A 586 56.14 -28.52 -30.70
N ARG A 587 55.17 -28.59 -29.82
CA ARG A 587 54.76 -27.48 -28.97
C ARG A 587 55.68 -27.28 -27.78
N LEU A 588 56.22 -28.32 -27.17
CA LEU A 588 57.17 -28.19 -26.07
C LEU A 588 58.48 -27.58 -26.57
N ASP A 589 59.01 -28.06 -27.74
CA ASP A 589 60.17 -27.49 -28.37
C ASP A 589 60.04 -26.01 -28.74
N TYR A 590 58.82 -25.60 -29.13
CA TYR A 590 58.52 -24.20 -29.40
C TYR A 590 58.57 -23.31 -28.14
N TYR A 591 58.11 -23.79 -27.00
CA TYR A 591 58.15 -23.05 -25.74
C TYR A 591 59.50 -23.07 -25.06
N LEU A 592 60.27 -24.14 -25.21
CA LEU A 592 61.65 -24.24 -24.71
C LEU A 592 62.67 -23.44 -25.54
N SER A 593 62.34 -23.15 -26.80
CA SER A 593 63.25 -22.38 -27.71
C SER A 593 63.07 -20.86 -27.61
N ARG A 594 62.13 -20.40 -26.82
CA ARG A 594 61.84 -18.97 -26.51
C ARG A 594 62.27 -18.62 -25.10
#